data_eddb7b315ea459788dfddc2c6ffd9ab5
#
_entry.id   eddb7b315ea459788dfddc2c6ffd9ab5
#
_cell.length_a   1.000
_cell.length_b   1.000
_cell.length_c   1.000
_cell.angle_alpha   90.00
_cell.angle_beta   90.00
_cell.angle_gamma   90.00
#
_symmetry.space_group_name_H-M   'P 1'
#
loop_
_entity.id
_entity.type
_entity.pdbx_description
1 polymer ?
#
loop_
_entity_poly.entity_id
_entity_poly.type
_entity_poly.pdbx_seq_one_letter_code
_entity_poly.pdbx_strand_id
1 'polypeptide(L)'
;LPQGPSYYDPYQHLDRAKARQRDVLNNMVWAGYIDQATADAAYEAELKFKNGGVANKQYGYYVDAVIEEAIELLKAHNVYRDHTEAEAAIFRAGFRIYTCLDADLQKYSEELYADSSRFLKQTSPSGEIVQSAMAVVEVSSGEVKAIMGGRTYQAQRQFNRAISAYRQPGSAIKPLTVYGPALEAGLMPFYILDDSPISYKSGGTVWSPKNYDGLYRGLITMRAAVKDSINTYAVQMLDKVGIRAAFDFGRSLGLPLLDTPGTNDLALAPLSLGGLTHGVTPVQMAAAYAAFANKGVYNDPHFIRRIVDCKGAEIYSYQPNSRRVMSEQTAWLMTSMLRTVVTSGTGTRGQVPGVFTVGKTGTTDDYRDSWFCGFTPT
;
A
#
# COMPACT_ATOMS: atom_id res chain seq x y z
N LEU A 1 -7.01 -38.72 11.85
CA LEU A 1 -7.14 -39.19 13.25
C LEU A 1 -7.53 -37.97 14.12
N PRO A 2 -8.77 -37.87 14.55
CA PRO A 2 -9.27 -36.68 15.22
C PRO A 2 -8.95 -36.67 16.73
N GLN A 3 -7.67 -36.83 17.11
CA GLN A 3 -7.25 -36.77 18.51
C GLN A 3 -5.84 -36.13 18.56
N GLY A 4 -5.73 -34.96 19.23
CA GLY A 4 -4.47 -34.30 19.49
C GLY A 4 -3.67 -33.98 18.24
N PRO A 5 -4.20 -33.20 17.25
CA PRO A 5 -3.56 -33.04 15.94
C PRO A 5 -2.13 -32.51 16.04
N SER A 6 -1.85 -31.60 16.93
CA SER A 6 -0.48 -31.09 17.16
C SER A 6 0.44 -32.10 17.84
N TYR A 7 -0.10 -33.00 18.66
CA TYR A 7 0.68 -34.02 19.36
C TYR A 7 1.11 -35.18 18.42
N TYR A 8 0.24 -35.50 17.44
CA TYR A 8 0.44 -36.54 16.43
C TYR A 8 0.77 -35.99 15.04
N ASP A 9 1.20 -34.73 14.96
CA ASP A 9 1.59 -34.11 13.70
C ASP A 9 2.75 -34.89 13.05
N PRO A 10 2.55 -35.56 11.91
CA PRO A 10 3.59 -36.38 11.29
C PRO A 10 4.78 -35.59 10.75
N TYR A 11 4.62 -34.27 10.56
CA TYR A 11 5.73 -33.43 10.12
C TYR A 11 6.68 -33.05 11.25
N GLN A 12 6.19 -33.01 12.50
CA GLN A 12 6.97 -32.66 13.67
C GLN A 12 7.30 -33.88 14.54
N HIS A 13 6.42 -34.89 14.57
CA HIS A 13 6.45 -36.03 15.48
C HIS A 13 6.09 -37.32 14.75
N LEU A 14 6.91 -37.71 13.73
CA LEU A 14 6.66 -38.89 12.90
C LEU A 14 6.56 -40.19 13.73
N ASP A 15 7.38 -40.32 14.77
CA ASP A 15 7.39 -41.42 15.72
C ASP A 15 6.03 -41.60 16.40
N ARG A 16 5.46 -40.51 16.92
CA ARG A 16 4.15 -40.50 17.55
C ARG A 16 3.01 -40.78 16.55
N ALA A 17 3.12 -40.21 15.35
CA ALA A 17 2.15 -40.47 14.32
C ALA A 17 2.14 -41.95 13.90
N LYS A 18 3.31 -42.58 13.76
CA LYS A 18 3.47 -44.00 13.45
C LYS A 18 2.94 -44.89 14.60
N ALA A 19 3.24 -44.57 15.85
CA ALA A 19 2.66 -45.27 16.99
C ALA A 19 1.12 -45.23 16.96
N ARG A 20 0.55 -44.06 16.72
CA ARG A 20 -0.91 -43.92 16.60
C ARG A 20 -1.48 -44.66 15.39
N GLN A 21 -0.77 -44.70 14.26
CA GLN A 21 -1.15 -45.50 13.10
C GLN A 21 -1.27 -46.99 13.51
N ARG A 22 -0.29 -47.52 14.25
CA ARG A 22 -0.30 -48.92 14.70
C ARG A 22 -1.51 -49.21 15.60
N ASP A 23 -1.82 -48.32 16.55
CA ASP A 23 -2.99 -48.47 17.44
C ASP A 23 -4.29 -48.52 16.62
N VAL A 24 -4.44 -47.66 15.63
CA VAL A 24 -5.64 -47.62 14.78
C VAL A 24 -5.76 -48.90 13.94
N LEU A 25 -4.67 -49.35 13.32
CA LEU A 25 -4.66 -50.59 12.52
C LEU A 25 -5.01 -51.84 13.39
N ASN A 26 -4.44 -51.91 14.60
CA ASN A 26 -4.77 -52.99 15.54
C ASN A 26 -6.26 -52.99 15.94
N ASN A 27 -6.83 -51.80 16.19
CA ASN A 27 -8.25 -51.66 16.47
C ASN A 27 -9.14 -52.04 15.27
N MET A 28 -8.70 -51.76 14.03
CA MET A 28 -9.40 -52.20 12.82
C MET A 28 -9.39 -53.71 12.65
N VAL A 29 -8.27 -54.37 13.00
CA VAL A 29 -8.18 -55.84 13.03
C VAL A 29 -9.12 -56.41 14.07
N TRP A 30 -9.06 -55.85 15.30
CA TRP A 30 -9.92 -56.30 16.40
C TRP A 30 -11.41 -56.14 16.07
N ALA A 31 -11.78 -55.08 15.38
CA ALA A 31 -13.15 -54.81 14.96
C ALA A 31 -13.57 -55.59 13.70
N GLY A 32 -12.68 -56.40 13.08
CA GLY A 32 -12.97 -57.21 11.90
C GLY A 32 -13.04 -56.44 10.58
N TYR A 33 -12.55 -55.21 10.53
CA TYR A 33 -12.55 -54.40 9.29
C TYR A 33 -11.44 -54.80 8.32
N ILE A 34 -10.30 -55.27 8.84
CA ILE A 34 -9.16 -55.74 8.04
C ILE A 34 -8.53 -56.95 8.74
N ASP A 35 -7.78 -57.77 8.01
CA ASP A 35 -6.97 -58.84 8.59
C ASP A 35 -5.60 -58.35 9.05
N GLN A 36 -4.87 -59.18 9.79
CA GLN A 36 -3.55 -58.82 10.33
C GLN A 36 -2.52 -58.54 9.24
N ALA A 37 -2.56 -59.33 8.16
CA ALA A 37 -1.62 -59.18 7.03
C ALA A 37 -1.80 -57.81 6.34
N THR A 38 -3.04 -57.36 6.16
CA THR A 38 -3.36 -56.04 5.64
C THR A 38 -2.90 -54.93 6.56
N ALA A 39 -3.08 -55.09 7.90
CA ALA A 39 -2.62 -54.12 8.88
C ALA A 39 -1.10 -53.98 8.90
N ASP A 40 -0.37 -55.08 8.82
CA ASP A 40 1.10 -55.08 8.81
C ASP A 40 1.63 -54.47 7.50
N ALA A 41 1.07 -54.82 6.38
CA ALA A 41 1.42 -54.21 5.09
C ALA A 41 1.16 -52.68 5.07
N ALA A 42 0.04 -52.23 5.62
CA ALA A 42 -0.27 -50.82 5.72
C ALA A 42 0.67 -50.04 6.70
N TYR A 43 1.15 -50.71 7.72
CA TYR A 43 2.11 -50.10 8.66
C TYR A 43 3.52 -49.97 8.03
N GLU A 44 3.96 -50.97 7.32
CA GLU A 44 5.28 -50.98 6.61
C GLU A 44 5.29 -50.08 5.40
N ALA A 45 4.14 -49.72 4.83
CA ALA A 45 4.07 -48.83 3.70
C ALA A 45 4.72 -47.47 3.99
N GLU A 46 5.50 -46.99 3.04
CA GLU A 46 6.11 -45.66 3.10
C GLU A 46 5.00 -44.59 3.12
N LEU A 47 4.99 -43.77 4.17
CA LEU A 47 4.06 -42.67 4.29
C LEU A 47 4.52 -41.51 3.40
N LYS A 48 3.83 -41.26 2.32
CA LYS A 48 4.05 -40.08 1.46
C LYS A 48 3.20 -38.93 1.98
N PHE A 49 3.81 -38.05 2.74
CA PHE A 49 3.16 -36.82 3.14
C PHE A 49 3.16 -35.86 1.96
N LYS A 50 1.98 -35.50 1.50
CA LYS A 50 1.84 -34.23 0.78
C LYS A 50 1.92 -33.15 1.86
N ASN A 51 2.97 -32.34 1.84
CA ASN A 51 2.90 -31.07 2.53
C ASN A 51 1.55 -30.48 2.15
N GLY A 52 0.64 -30.41 3.10
CA GLY A 52 -0.66 -29.78 2.93
C GLY A 52 -0.35 -28.34 2.59
N GLY A 53 -0.23 -28.09 1.32
CA GLY A 53 0.41 -26.99 0.66
C GLY A 53 1.06 -26.02 1.62
N VAL A 54 2.34 -25.75 1.47
CA VAL A 54 2.79 -24.36 1.65
C VAL A 54 1.67 -23.57 1.03
N ALA A 55 0.88 -22.89 1.86
CA ALA A 55 -0.29 -22.15 1.43
C ALA A 55 0.09 -21.44 0.15
N ASN A 56 -0.73 -21.59 -0.86
CA ASN A 56 -0.42 -21.16 -2.21
C ASN A 56 0.23 -19.76 -2.09
N LYS A 57 1.54 -19.66 -2.32
CA LYS A 57 2.28 -18.39 -2.17
C LYS A 57 1.94 -17.41 -3.27
N GLN A 58 1.11 -17.87 -4.22
CA GLN A 58 0.63 -17.05 -5.30
C GLN A 58 -0.19 -15.89 -4.73
N TYR A 59 0.21 -14.70 -5.10
CA TYR A 59 -0.43 -13.44 -4.68
C TYR A 59 -0.39 -13.19 -3.15
N GLY A 60 0.64 -13.71 -2.47
CA GLY A 60 0.67 -13.78 -1.01
C GLY A 60 0.37 -12.46 -0.30
N TYR A 61 1.05 -11.36 -0.69
CA TYR A 61 0.77 -10.03 -0.12
C TYR A 61 -0.65 -9.55 -0.38
N TYR A 62 -1.19 -9.86 -1.57
CA TYR A 62 -2.55 -9.46 -1.91
C TYR A 62 -3.58 -10.26 -1.11
N VAL A 63 -3.39 -11.57 -1.00
CA VAL A 63 -4.27 -12.43 -0.20
C VAL A 63 -4.27 -12.03 1.27
N ASP A 64 -3.10 -11.71 1.83
CA ASP A 64 -3.02 -11.23 3.21
C ASP A 64 -3.79 -9.91 3.40
N ALA A 65 -3.71 -8.97 2.44
CA ALA A 65 -4.46 -7.72 2.48
C ALA A 65 -5.98 -7.96 2.39
N VAL A 66 -6.41 -8.89 1.54
CA VAL A 66 -7.83 -9.29 1.45
C VAL A 66 -8.32 -9.90 2.77
N ILE A 67 -7.52 -10.73 3.44
CA ILE A 67 -7.88 -11.32 4.73
C ILE A 67 -8.08 -10.22 5.78
N GLU A 68 -7.15 -9.26 5.88
CA GLU A 68 -7.26 -8.16 6.84
C GLU A 68 -8.50 -7.30 6.57
N GLU A 69 -8.75 -6.91 5.31
CA GLU A 69 -9.95 -6.14 4.96
C GLU A 69 -11.24 -6.93 5.25
N ALA A 70 -11.25 -8.24 4.94
CA ALA A 70 -12.41 -9.09 5.21
C ALA A 70 -12.70 -9.18 6.71
N ILE A 71 -11.69 -9.29 7.58
CA ILE A 71 -11.85 -9.29 9.03
C ILE A 71 -12.52 -8.00 9.48
N GLU A 72 -12.01 -6.85 9.03
CA GLU A 72 -12.56 -5.55 9.41
C GLU A 72 -13.99 -5.34 8.88
N LEU A 73 -14.29 -5.78 7.67
CA LEU A 73 -15.64 -5.73 7.10
C LEU A 73 -16.63 -6.62 7.88
N LEU A 74 -16.25 -7.85 8.23
CA LEU A 74 -17.09 -8.75 9.01
C LEU A 74 -17.40 -8.21 10.41
N LYS A 75 -16.45 -7.51 11.04
CA LYS A 75 -16.64 -6.79 12.30
C LYS A 75 -17.56 -5.57 12.12
N ALA A 76 -17.27 -4.74 11.13
CA ALA A 76 -18.05 -3.51 10.87
C ALA A 76 -19.54 -3.79 10.58
N HIS A 77 -19.82 -4.92 9.94
CA HIS A 77 -21.19 -5.38 9.66
C HIS A 77 -21.81 -6.23 10.78
N ASN A 78 -21.17 -6.30 11.96
CA ASN A 78 -21.63 -7.03 13.14
C ASN A 78 -21.86 -8.53 12.88
N VAL A 79 -21.17 -9.13 11.90
CA VAL A 79 -21.22 -10.57 11.64
C VAL A 79 -20.47 -11.32 12.73
N TYR A 80 -19.33 -10.75 13.16
CA TYR A 80 -18.52 -11.24 14.27
C TYR A 80 -18.13 -10.07 15.19
N ARG A 81 -17.95 -10.39 16.49
CA ARG A 81 -17.73 -9.37 17.52
C ARG A 81 -16.30 -8.87 17.59
N ASP A 82 -15.36 -9.78 17.44
CA ASP A 82 -13.94 -9.47 17.59
C ASP A 82 -13.11 -9.99 16.41
N HIS A 83 -11.84 -9.58 16.37
CA HIS A 83 -10.89 -9.92 15.33
C HIS A 83 -10.64 -11.44 15.26
N THR A 84 -10.51 -12.11 16.39
CA THR A 84 -10.17 -13.54 16.46
C THR A 84 -11.31 -14.41 15.92
N GLU A 85 -12.55 -14.08 16.27
CA GLU A 85 -13.73 -14.77 15.75
C GLU A 85 -13.86 -14.58 14.22
N ALA A 86 -13.71 -13.33 13.73
CA ALA A 86 -13.78 -13.02 12.32
C ALA A 86 -12.66 -13.73 11.52
N GLU A 87 -11.44 -13.72 12.04
CA GLU A 87 -10.31 -14.42 11.42
C GLU A 87 -10.55 -15.93 11.33
N ALA A 88 -10.97 -16.56 12.43
CA ALA A 88 -11.28 -17.99 12.45
C ALA A 88 -12.40 -18.33 11.44
N ALA A 89 -13.39 -17.46 11.28
CA ALA A 89 -14.49 -17.65 10.38
C ALA A 89 -14.07 -17.57 8.91
N ILE A 90 -13.16 -16.69 8.54
CA ILE A 90 -12.64 -16.60 7.16
C ILE A 90 -12.10 -17.96 6.69
N PHE A 91 -11.43 -18.70 7.57
CA PHE A 91 -10.85 -20.00 7.22
C PHE A 91 -11.80 -21.19 7.42
N ARG A 92 -12.94 -21.05 8.10
CA ARG A 92 -13.78 -22.17 8.52
C ARG A 92 -15.24 -22.08 8.08
N ALA A 93 -15.76 -20.86 7.88
CA ALA A 93 -17.20 -20.67 7.63
C ALA A 93 -17.59 -20.83 6.14
N GLY A 94 -16.61 -21.04 5.25
CA GLY A 94 -16.87 -21.27 3.83
C GLY A 94 -17.31 -20.03 3.07
N PHE A 95 -16.85 -18.85 3.47
CA PHE A 95 -17.07 -17.61 2.72
C PHE A 95 -16.48 -17.67 1.32
N ARG A 96 -17.15 -17.03 0.38
CA ARG A 96 -16.61 -16.70 -0.94
C ARG A 96 -16.38 -15.20 -1.00
N ILE A 97 -15.11 -14.80 -1.16
CA ILE A 97 -14.68 -13.41 -1.20
C ILE A 97 -14.31 -13.06 -2.63
N TYR A 98 -15.04 -12.12 -3.22
CA TYR A 98 -14.81 -11.60 -4.56
C TYR A 98 -13.92 -10.37 -4.46
N THR A 99 -12.72 -10.47 -5.01
CA THR A 99 -11.68 -9.46 -4.87
C THR A 99 -11.58 -8.55 -6.09
N CYS A 100 -10.85 -7.45 -5.93
CA CYS A 100 -10.50 -6.50 -6.99
C CYS A 100 -9.23 -6.91 -7.76
N LEU A 101 -8.60 -8.04 -7.40
CA LEU A 101 -7.34 -8.53 -7.98
C LEU A 101 -7.38 -8.56 -9.50
N ASP A 102 -6.37 -7.96 -10.13
CA ASP A 102 -5.95 -8.26 -11.48
C ASP A 102 -4.83 -9.31 -11.41
N ALA A 103 -5.18 -10.56 -11.71
CA ALA A 103 -4.27 -11.69 -11.55
C ALA A 103 -3.04 -11.61 -12.47
N ASP A 104 -3.21 -11.10 -13.68
CA ASP A 104 -2.12 -10.98 -14.65
C ASP A 104 -1.16 -9.85 -14.23
N LEU A 105 -1.70 -8.71 -13.80
CA LEU A 105 -0.91 -7.60 -13.29
C LEU A 105 -0.16 -7.97 -12.01
N GLN A 106 -0.81 -8.67 -11.09
CA GLN A 106 -0.17 -9.13 -9.85
C GLN A 106 0.94 -10.12 -10.13
N LYS A 107 0.70 -11.10 -11.01
CA LYS A 107 1.70 -12.08 -11.44
C LYS A 107 2.91 -11.39 -12.08
N TYR A 108 2.67 -10.47 -13.00
CA TYR A 108 3.72 -9.69 -13.62
C TYR A 108 4.54 -8.89 -12.58
N SER A 109 3.85 -8.31 -11.60
CA SER A 109 4.50 -7.58 -10.50
C SER A 109 5.38 -8.50 -9.65
N GLU A 110 4.93 -9.72 -9.34
CA GLU A 110 5.70 -10.72 -8.62
C GLU A 110 6.94 -11.16 -9.41
N GLU A 111 6.81 -11.37 -10.73
CA GLU A 111 7.94 -11.68 -11.62
C GLU A 111 8.97 -10.54 -11.66
N LEU A 112 8.54 -9.28 -11.74
CA LEU A 112 9.44 -8.13 -11.66
C LEU A 112 10.20 -8.06 -10.32
N TYR A 113 9.53 -8.36 -9.22
CA TYR A 113 10.12 -8.33 -7.88
C TYR A 113 11.02 -9.54 -7.60
N ALA A 114 10.84 -10.65 -8.30
CA ALA A 114 11.74 -11.81 -8.23
C ALA A 114 13.13 -11.51 -8.82
N ASP A 115 13.25 -10.55 -9.73
CA ASP A 115 14.52 -10.12 -10.31
C ASP A 115 15.27 -9.17 -9.36
N SER A 116 16.17 -9.73 -8.57
CA SER A 116 16.97 -8.98 -7.59
C SER A 116 17.87 -7.90 -8.21
N SER A 117 18.16 -7.98 -9.53
CA SER A 117 18.99 -7.00 -10.23
C SER A 117 18.32 -5.63 -10.36
N ARG A 118 17.00 -5.57 -10.24
CA ARG A 118 16.19 -4.35 -10.30
C ARG A 118 16.26 -3.49 -9.04
N PHE A 119 16.83 -4.03 -7.97
CA PHE A 119 16.87 -3.37 -6.67
C PHE A 119 18.27 -2.91 -6.30
N LEU A 120 18.34 -1.91 -5.44
CA LEU A 120 19.58 -1.45 -4.85
C LEU A 120 20.27 -2.60 -4.09
N LYS A 121 21.59 -2.71 -4.25
CA LYS A 121 22.40 -3.75 -3.58
C LYS A 121 22.86 -3.33 -2.19
N GLN A 122 22.64 -2.05 -1.82
CA GLN A 122 23.00 -1.54 -0.52
C GLN A 122 22.21 -2.25 0.59
N THR A 123 22.87 -2.36 1.73
CA THR A 123 22.26 -2.81 2.99
C THR A 123 22.23 -1.66 4.00
N SER A 124 21.32 -1.75 4.96
CA SER A 124 21.34 -0.87 6.12
C SER A 124 22.60 -1.10 6.98
N PRO A 125 22.94 -0.21 7.92
CA PRO A 125 24.01 -0.46 8.90
C PRO A 125 23.80 -1.75 9.71
N SER A 126 22.56 -2.23 9.86
CA SER A 126 22.24 -3.52 10.50
C SER A 126 22.37 -4.73 9.56
N GLY A 127 22.80 -4.56 8.30
CA GLY A 127 22.92 -5.62 7.32
C GLY A 127 21.63 -6.00 6.59
N GLU A 128 20.54 -5.30 6.83
CA GLU A 128 19.27 -5.55 6.16
C GLU A 128 19.25 -4.99 4.74
N ILE A 129 18.69 -5.74 3.81
CA ILE A 129 18.54 -5.28 2.42
C ILE A 129 17.52 -4.15 2.31
N VAL A 130 17.78 -3.21 1.40
CA VAL A 130 16.81 -2.17 1.06
C VAL A 130 15.55 -2.82 0.54
N GLN A 131 14.40 -2.49 1.14
CA GLN A 131 13.09 -3.02 0.78
C GLN A 131 12.40 -2.17 -0.29
N SER A 132 11.36 -2.72 -0.89
CA SER A 132 10.50 -2.03 -1.83
C SER A 132 9.06 -2.47 -1.63
N ALA A 133 8.12 -1.56 -1.92
CA ALA A 133 6.69 -1.86 -1.96
C ALA A 133 6.05 -1.14 -3.14
N MET A 134 4.94 -1.67 -3.64
CA MET A 134 4.19 -1.12 -4.76
C MET A 134 2.69 -1.30 -4.54
N ALA A 135 1.90 -0.36 -5.03
CA ALA A 135 0.45 -0.48 -5.12
C ALA A 135 -0.04 0.04 -6.47
N VAL A 136 -0.99 -0.66 -7.06
CA VAL A 136 -1.70 -0.26 -8.27
C VAL A 136 -3.18 -0.16 -7.96
N VAL A 137 -3.73 1.04 -8.13
CA VAL A 137 -5.14 1.37 -7.87
C VAL A 137 -5.80 1.79 -9.17
N GLU A 138 -6.97 1.23 -9.45
CA GLU A 138 -7.77 1.64 -10.59
C GLU A 138 -8.38 3.03 -10.37
N VAL A 139 -8.12 3.91 -11.32
CA VAL A 139 -8.47 5.34 -11.21
C VAL A 139 -9.96 5.56 -11.02
N SER A 140 -10.80 4.85 -11.77
CA SER A 140 -12.24 5.07 -11.83
C SER A 140 -13.00 4.54 -10.63
N SER A 141 -12.50 3.50 -9.96
CA SER A 141 -13.22 2.75 -8.92
C SER A 141 -12.56 2.80 -7.54
N GLY A 142 -11.24 3.02 -7.46
CA GLY A 142 -10.48 2.83 -6.22
C GLY A 142 -10.09 1.36 -5.95
N GLU A 143 -10.44 0.44 -6.85
CA GLU A 143 -10.07 -0.97 -6.72
C GLU A 143 -8.53 -1.14 -6.68
N VAL A 144 -8.03 -1.81 -5.67
CA VAL A 144 -6.61 -2.18 -5.60
C VAL A 144 -6.39 -3.41 -6.46
N LYS A 145 -5.71 -3.24 -7.60
CA LYS A 145 -5.52 -4.29 -8.60
C LYS A 145 -4.32 -5.19 -8.33
N ALA A 146 -3.25 -4.61 -7.79
CA ALA A 146 -2.03 -5.34 -7.46
C ALA A 146 -1.27 -4.64 -6.32
N ILE A 147 -0.57 -5.42 -5.49
CA ILE A 147 0.36 -4.90 -4.49
C ILE A 147 1.59 -5.78 -4.34
N MET A 148 2.71 -5.14 -4.01
CA MET A 148 3.91 -5.81 -3.49
C MET A 148 4.25 -5.20 -2.14
N GLY A 149 4.22 -6.00 -1.09
CA GLY A 149 4.49 -5.55 0.29
C GLY A 149 5.95 -5.70 0.72
N GLY A 150 6.81 -6.20 -0.16
CA GLY A 150 8.24 -6.40 0.06
C GLY A 150 8.87 -7.08 -1.14
N ARG A 151 10.20 -7.19 -1.13
CA ARG A 151 10.95 -7.83 -2.24
C ARG A 151 10.72 -9.33 -2.35
N THR A 152 10.36 -9.98 -1.25
CA THR A 152 10.10 -11.43 -1.20
C THR A 152 8.91 -11.72 -0.28
N TYR A 153 8.12 -12.74 -0.63
CA TYR A 153 7.07 -13.27 0.24
C TYR A 153 7.49 -14.65 0.74
N GLN A 154 7.80 -14.79 2.03
CA GLN A 154 8.34 -16.00 2.63
C GLN A 154 7.36 -16.71 3.57
N ALA A 155 6.53 -15.93 4.28
CA ALA A 155 5.59 -16.44 5.25
C ALA A 155 4.24 -15.74 5.10
N GLN A 156 3.16 -16.46 5.42
CA GLN A 156 1.82 -15.88 5.49
C GLN A 156 1.78 -14.76 6.53
N ARG A 157 1.01 -13.71 6.22
CA ARG A 157 0.79 -12.54 7.09
C ARG A 157 2.08 -11.85 7.54
N GLN A 158 3.12 -11.94 6.73
CA GLN A 158 4.33 -11.15 6.96
C GLN A 158 4.05 -9.67 6.76
N PHE A 159 4.91 -8.81 7.32
CA PHE A 159 4.75 -7.36 7.25
C PHE A 159 4.60 -6.86 5.81
N ASN A 160 3.41 -6.35 5.51
CA ASN A 160 3.01 -5.86 4.19
C ASN A 160 3.22 -4.34 4.09
N ARG A 161 4.33 -3.92 3.46
CA ARG A 161 4.69 -2.50 3.37
C ARG A 161 3.75 -1.69 2.50
N ALA A 162 2.99 -2.33 1.61
CA ALA A 162 2.05 -1.61 0.75
C ALA A 162 0.86 -1.02 1.52
N ILE A 163 0.47 -1.64 2.64
CA ILE A 163 -0.69 -1.25 3.45
C ILE A 163 -0.37 -0.89 4.90
N SER A 164 0.79 -1.33 5.42
CA SER A 164 1.12 -1.20 6.85
C SER A 164 2.39 -0.40 7.15
N ALA A 165 3.26 -0.14 6.16
CA ALA A 165 4.42 0.70 6.37
C ALA A 165 4.06 2.17 6.15
N TYR A 166 3.82 2.87 7.22
CA TYR A 166 3.66 4.31 7.21
C TYR A 166 5.03 4.98 7.12
N ARG A 167 5.29 5.64 5.99
CA ARG A 167 6.56 6.30 5.70
C ARG A 167 6.34 7.74 5.26
N GLN A 168 7.33 8.57 5.50
CA GLN A 168 7.29 9.96 5.05
C GLN A 168 7.35 10.01 3.51
N PRO A 169 6.40 10.68 2.82
CA PRO A 169 6.37 10.74 1.37
C PRO A 169 7.39 11.72 0.77
N GLY A 170 8.02 12.56 1.59
CA GLY A 170 8.88 13.63 1.10
C GLY A 170 8.13 14.48 0.07
N SER A 171 8.84 14.93 -0.95
CA SER A 171 8.27 15.79 -2.01
C SER A 171 7.12 15.18 -2.82
N ALA A 172 6.81 13.89 -2.67
CA ALA A 172 5.63 13.31 -3.29
C ALA A 172 4.32 13.83 -2.68
N ILE A 173 4.36 14.45 -1.50
CA ILE A 173 3.20 15.10 -0.87
C ILE A 173 2.79 16.40 -1.59
N LYS A 174 3.73 17.13 -2.22
CA LYS A 174 3.53 18.49 -2.74
C LYS A 174 2.33 18.66 -3.68
N PRO A 175 2.05 17.77 -4.62
CA PRO A 175 0.84 17.85 -5.43
C PRO A 175 -0.44 17.79 -4.59
N LEU A 176 -0.44 17.04 -3.48
CA LEU A 176 -1.60 16.73 -2.67
C LEU A 176 -1.93 17.80 -1.61
N THR A 177 -0.93 18.52 -1.13
CA THR A 177 -1.08 19.47 0.00
C THR A 177 -0.63 20.89 -0.33
N VAL A 178 0.09 21.10 -1.42
CA VAL A 178 0.58 22.42 -1.82
C VAL A 178 -0.06 22.88 -3.12
N TYR A 179 0.20 22.17 -4.21
CA TYR A 179 -0.15 22.63 -5.54
C TYR A 179 -1.60 22.37 -5.91
N GLY A 180 -2.20 21.27 -5.44
CA GLY A 180 -3.64 21.00 -5.61
C GLY A 180 -4.49 22.11 -4.99
N PRO A 181 -4.36 22.40 -3.69
CA PRO A 181 -5.12 23.48 -3.07
C PRO A 181 -4.75 24.88 -3.63
N ALA A 182 -3.51 25.09 -4.09
CA ALA A 182 -3.13 26.34 -4.75
C ALA A 182 -3.90 26.55 -6.06
N LEU A 183 -4.03 25.51 -6.87
CA LEU A 183 -4.80 25.56 -8.13
C LEU A 183 -6.30 25.76 -7.86
N GLU A 184 -6.87 25.10 -6.81
CA GLU A 184 -8.26 25.32 -6.40
C GLU A 184 -8.50 26.77 -5.92
N ALA A 185 -7.49 27.39 -5.32
CA ALA A 185 -7.52 28.80 -4.92
C ALA A 185 -7.30 29.77 -6.11
N GLY A 186 -7.19 29.25 -7.36
CA GLY A 186 -7.03 30.06 -8.58
C GLY A 186 -5.60 30.46 -8.90
N LEU A 187 -4.59 29.92 -8.20
CA LEU A 187 -3.18 30.17 -8.50
C LEU A 187 -2.73 29.29 -9.67
N MET A 188 -2.44 29.90 -10.80
CA MET A 188 -2.20 29.20 -12.06
C MET A 188 -0.77 28.66 -12.20
N PRO A 189 -0.49 27.67 -13.08
CA PRO A 189 0.85 27.09 -13.28
C PRO A 189 1.96 28.10 -13.65
N PHE A 190 1.61 29.27 -14.13
CA PHE A 190 2.52 30.38 -14.43
C PHE A 190 2.73 31.35 -13.25
N TYR A 191 2.13 31.10 -12.09
CA TYR A 191 2.30 31.92 -10.89
C TYR A 191 3.77 31.94 -10.50
N ILE A 192 4.31 33.15 -10.28
CA ILE A 192 5.75 33.36 -10.03
C ILE A 192 5.98 33.63 -8.55
N LEU A 193 6.93 32.92 -7.96
CA LEU A 193 7.55 33.22 -6.66
C LEU A 193 9.07 33.25 -6.82
N ASP A 194 9.72 33.90 -5.86
CA ASP A 194 11.18 33.99 -5.81
C ASP A 194 11.76 32.76 -5.07
N ASP A 195 12.47 31.92 -5.79
CA ASP A 195 13.28 30.83 -5.22
C ASP A 195 14.57 31.43 -4.65
N SER A 196 14.50 31.98 -3.46
CA SER A 196 15.58 32.58 -2.69
C SER A 196 15.62 32.01 -1.27
N PRO A 197 16.69 32.25 -0.48
CA PRO A 197 16.73 31.88 0.92
C PRO A 197 15.58 32.51 1.70
N ILE A 198 14.80 31.68 2.36
CA ILE A 198 13.66 32.10 3.20
C ILE A 198 13.77 31.54 4.60
N SER A 199 13.12 32.19 5.55
CA SER A 199 13.10 31.74 6.94
C SER A 199 11.74 32.02 7.57
N TYR A 200 11.27 31.05 8.35
CA TYR A 200 10.02 31.14 9.10
C TYR A 200 10.29 31.01 10.59
N LYS A 201 9.59 31.81 11.42
CA LYS A 201 9.61 31.65 12.86
C LYS A 201 8.52 30.69 13.31
N SER A 202 8.89 29.68 14.09
CA SER A 202 7.95 28.70 14.64
C SER A 202 8.36 28.39 16.08
N GLY A 203 7.49 28.66 17.05
CA GLY A 203 7.71 28.30 18.45
C GLY A 203 9.05 28.79 19.08
N GLY A 204 9.55 29.95 18.66
CA GLY A 204 10.84 30.51 19.15
C GLY A 204 12.08 30.00 18.39
N THR A 205 11.92 29.08 17.45
CA THR A 205 12.98 28.63 16.55
C THR A 205 12.84 29.25 15.15
N VAL A 206 13.96 29.43 14.46
CA VAL A 206 13.98 29.85 13.05
C VAL A 206 14.19 28.60 12.18
N TRP A 207 13.25 28.37 11.28
CA TRP A 207 13.34 27.29 10.29
C TRP A 207 13.60 27.88 8.90
N SER A 208 14.63 27.39 8.23
CA SER A 208 15.05 27.84 6.90
C SER A 208 15.11 26.66 5.95
N PRO A 209 14.04 26.39 5.17
CA PRO A 209 14.03 25.33 4.19
C PRO A 209 15.06 25.57 3.08
N LYS A 210 15.73 24.51 2.65
CA LYS A 210 16.71 24.54 1.57
C LYS A 210 16.25 23.68 0.41
N ASN A 211 16.64 24.03 -0.80
CA ASN A 211 16.49 23.16 -1.95
C ASN A 211 17.47 21.97 -1.83
N TYR A 212 17.10 20.81 -2.42
CA TYR A 212 17.86 19.58 -2.31
C TYR A 212 19.29 19.68 -2.88
N ASP A 213 19.49 20.57 -3.87
CA ASP A 213 20.77 20.85 -4.52
C ASP A 213 21.51 22.06 -3.92
N GLY A 214 20.91 22.74 -2.93
CA GLY A 214 21.44 23.94 -2.29
C GLY A 214 21.45 25.19 -3.18
N LEU A 215 20.88 25.11 -4.39
CA LEU A 215 20.83 26.20 -5.36
C LEU A 215 19.51 26.96 -5.31
N TYR A 216 19.54 28.24 -5.67
CA TYR A 216 18.38 29.12 -5.79
C TYR A 216 18.31 29.68 -7.20
N ARG A 217 17.10 29.79 -7.74
CA ARG A 217 16.84 30.09 -9.17
C ARG A 217 16.23 31.46 -9.41
N GLY A 218 15.93 32.22 -8.34
CA GLY A 218 15.23 33.50 -8.43
C GLY A 218 13.77 33.30 -8.85
N LEU A 219 13.26 34.21 -9.67
CA LEU A 219 11.86 34.17 -10.10
C LEU A 219 11.56 32.98 -10.98
N ILE A 220 10.75 32.03 -10.48
CA ILE A 220 10.32 30.84 -11.20
C ILE A 220 8.81 30.65 -11.16
N THR A 221 8.27 29.96 -12.15
CA THR A 221 6.85 29.61 -12.20
C THR A 221 6.54 28.37 -11.34
N MET A 222 5.26 28.19 -10.95
CA MET A 222 4.79 26.99 -10.27
C MET A 222 5.14 25.72 -11.07
N ARG A 223 4.97 25.72 -12.41
CA ARG A 223 5.34 24.58 -13.26
C ARG A 223 6.82 24.23 -13.13
N ALA A 224 7.71 25.21 -13.17
CA ALA A 224 9.14 24.98 -13.00
C ALA A 224 9.45 24.41 -11.60
N ALA A 225 8.81 24.96 -10.57
CA ALA A 225 8.98 24.50 -9.21
C ALA A 225 8.48 23.04 -9.00
N VAL A 226 7.37 22.66 -9.62
CA VAL A 226 6.87 21.28 -9.62
C VAL A 226 7.83 20.35 -10.37
N LYS A 227 8.29 20.77 -11.56
CA LYS A 227 9.22 20.02 -12.42
C LYS A 227 10.51 19.65 -11.67
N ASP A 228 11.13 20.63 -11.02
CA ASP A 228 12.41 20.50 -10.34
C ASP A 228 12.28 20.25 -8.82
N SER A 229 11.03 20.12 -8.34
CA SER A 229 10.72 19.79 -6.93
C SER A 229 11.25 20.82 -5.91
N ILE A 230 11.21 22.11 -6.23
CA ILE A 230 11.78 23.20 -5.43
C ILE A 230 11.10 23.31 -4.08
N ASN A 231 11.89 23.29 -3.00
CA ASN A 231 11.38 23.29 -1.62
C ASN A 231 10.94 24.70 -1.18
N THR A 232 11.77 25.72 -1.41
CA THR A 232 11.46 27.10 -1.02
C THR A 232 10.17 27.59 -1.67
N TYR A 233 9.97 27.27 -2.95
CA TYR A 233 8.74 27.59 -3.66
C TYR A 233 7.52 26.87 -3.04
N ALA A 234 7.65 25.60 -2.71
CA ALA A 234 6.56 24.82 -2.12
C ALA A 234 6.14 25.36 -0.75
N VAL A 235 7.10 25.75 0.09
CA VAL A 235 6.83 26.33 1.41
C VAL A 235 6.13 27.68 1.28
N GLN A 236 6.62 28.59 0.42
CA GLN A 236 6.00 29.89 0.16
C GLN A 236 4.58 29.74 -0.41
N MET A 237 4.40 28.77 -1.32
CA MET A 237 3.08 28.50 -1.89
C MET A 237 2.09 27.99 -0.85
N LEU A 238 2.52 27.08 0.03
CA LEU A 238 1.69 26.60 1.13
C LEU A 238 1.31 27.71 2.11
N ASP A 239 2.26 28.57 2.46
CA ASP A 239 2.02 29.72 3.32
C ASP A 239 0.96 30.67 2.72
N LYS A 240 1.03 30.89 1.40
CA LYS A 240 0.04 31.70 0.66
C LYS A 240 -1.34 31.06 0.61
N VAL A 241 -1.44 29.76 0.43
CA VAL A 241 -2.69 28.98 0.41
C VAL A 241 -3.32 28.89 1.80
N GLY A 242 -2.48 28.80 2.82
CA GLY A 242 -2.86 28.61 4.21
C GLY A 242 -2.81 27.14 4.65
N ILE A 243 -2.22 26.94 5.80
CA ILE A 243 -1.95 25.60 6.37
C ILE A 243 -3.24 24.80 6.53
N ARG A 244 -4.32 25.41 7.01
CA ARG A 244 -5.60 24.72 7.26
C ARG A 244 -6.24 24.26 5.96
N ALA A 245 -6.30 25.08 4.93
CA ALA A 245 -6.85 24.71 3.63
C ALA A 245 -6.08 23.55 2.99
N ALA A 246 -4.74 23.59 3.07
CA ALA A 246 -3.87 22.53 2.59
C ALA A 246 -4.06 21.21 3.35
N PHE A 247 -4.20 21.28 4.67
CA PHE A 247 -4.45 20.13 5.54
C PHE A 247 -5.79 19.46 5.20
N ASP A 248 -6.87 20.26 5.12
CA ASP A 248 -8.21 19.75 4.82
C ASP A 248 -8.29 19.17 3.40
N PHE A 249 -7.59 19.78 2.43
CA PHE A 249 -7.47 19.23 1.08
C PHE A 249 -6.74 17.88 1.08
N GLY A 250 -5.61 17.76 1.80
CA GLY A 250 -4.90 16.50 1.94
C GLY A 250 -5.75 15.40 2.58
N ARG A 251 -6.51 15.73 3.62
CA ARG A 251 -7.45 14.79 4.27
C ARG A 251 -8.59 14.37 3.35
N SER A 252 -9.09 15.27 2.51
CA SER A 252 -10.13 14.93 1.53
C SER A 252 -9.66 13.89 0.51
N LEU A 253 -8.35 13.82 0.27
CA LEU A 253 -7.67 12.82 -0.57
C LEU A 253 -7.31 11.51 0.19
N GLY A 254 -7.85 11.31 1.39
CA GLY A 254 -7.62 10.09 2.18
C GLY A 254 -6.27 10.03 2.90
N LEU A 255 -5.49 11.11 2.95
CA LEU A 255 -4.23 11.11 3.70
C LEU A 255 -4.50 11.11 5.21
N PRO A 256 -3.79 10.29 6.01
CA PRO A 256 -3.98 10.18 7.46
C PRO A 256 -3.27 11.29 8.22
N LEU A 257 -3.53 12.54 7.83
CA LEU A 257 -2.92 13.72 8.47
C LEU A 257 -3.45 13.89 9.89
N LEU A 258 -2.54 14.13 10.83
CA LEU A 258 -2.84 14.25 12.25
C LEU A 258 -3.07 15.73 12.64
N ASP A 259 -4.11 15.96 13.45
CA ASP A 259 -4.48 17.24 14.04
C ASP A 259 -4.75 17.01 15.55
N THR A 260 -3.72 16.56 16.28
CA THR A 260 -3.81 16.30 17.71
C THR A 260 -2.77 17.16 18.47
N PRO A 261 -3.10 17.68 19.67
CA PRO A 261 -2.16 18.47 20.44
C PRO A 261 -0.84 17.73 20.70
N GLY A 262 0.29 18.37 20.38
CA GLY A 262 1.63 17.83 20.59
C GLY A 262 2.13 16.88 19.48
N THR A 263 1.25 16.39 18.61
CA THR A 263 1.61 15.48 17.52
C THR A 263 0.70 15.77 16.33
N ASN A 264 1.06 16.74 15.51
CA ASN A 264 0.21 17.14 14.39
C ASN A 264 1.02 17.49 13.15
N ASP A 265 0.34 17.39 12.01
CA ASP A 265 0.86 17.73 10.69
C ASP A 265 0.40 19.12 10.23
N LEU A 266 -0.35 19.83 11.06
CA LEU A 266 -0.91 21.16 10.76
C LEU A 266 0.18 22.25 10.87
N ALA A 267 1.21 22.13 10.02
CA ALA A 267 2.35 23.03 9.99
C ALA A 267 2.94 23.12 8.58
N LEU A 268 3.76 24.18 8.34
CA LEU A 268 4.38 24.41 7.01
C LEU A 268 5.27 23.24 6.58
N ALA A 269 6.17 22.78 7.45
CA ALA A 269 7.16 21.78 7.07
C ALA A 269 6.54 20.40 6.72
N PRO A 270 5.67 19.78 7.57
CA PRO A 270 5.05 18.51 7.23
C PRO A 270 4.26 18.56 5.92
N LEU A 271 3.40 19.57 5.75
CA LEU A 271 2.53 19.66 4.59
C LEU A 271 3.26 20.05 3.30
N SER A 272 4.34 20.85 3.37
CA SER A 272 5.06 21.27 2.15
C SER A 272 6.18 20.34 1.73
N LEU A 273 6.80 19.62 2.66
CA LEU A 273 7.99 18.79 2.40
C LEU A 273 7.81 17.30 2.73
N GLY A 274 6.66 16.93 3.33
CA GLY A 274 6.29 15.54 3.57
C GLY A 274 6.93 14.91 4.80
N GLY A 275 7.46 15.69 5.71
CA GLY A 275 7.92 15.23 7.02
C GLY A 275 6.75 14.96 7.97
N LEU A 276 5.80 14.10 7.54
CA LEU A 276 4.60 13.79 8.30
C LEU A 276 4.92 13.01 9.57
N THR A 277 4.14 13.24 10.60
CA THR A 277 4.29 12.59 11.90
C THR A 277 4.14 11.07 11.82
N HIS A 278 3.04 10.61 11.23
CA HIS A 278 2.77 9.18 11.06
C HIS A 278 3.26 8.68 9.70
N GLY A 279 3.15 9.49 8.67
CA GLY A 279 3.47 9.11 7.30
C GLY A 279 2.26 8.55 6.54
N VAL A 280 2.53 7.92 5.40
CA VAL A 280 1.54 7.39 4.47
C VAL A 280 1.97 6.01 3.95
N THR A 281 1.00 5.23 3.45
CA THR A 281 1.28 3.95 2.80
C THR A 281 1.25 4.08 1.27
N PRO A 282 1.88 3.16 0.51
CA PRO A 282 1.78 3.11 -0.95
C PRO A 282 0.35 3.09 -1.48
N VAL A 283 -0.56 2.34 -0.87
CA VAL A 283 -1.98 2.29 -1.28
C VAL A 283 -2.65 3.65 -1.11
N GLN A 284 -2.43 4.34 0.01
CA GLN A 284 -2.98 5.67 0.25
C GLN A 284 -2.47 6.71 -0.76
N MET A 285 -1.16 6.68 -1.06
CA MET A 285 -0.59 7.57 -2.07
C MET A 285 -1.11 7.29 -3.46
N ALA A 286 -1.23 6.02 -3.86
CA ALA A 286 -1.78 5.65 -5.16
C ALA A 286 -3.23 6.13 -5.32
N ALA A 287 -4.08 5.92 -4.30
CA ALA A 287 -5.47 6.39 -4.29
C ALA A 287 -5.58 7.92 -4.33
N ALA A 288 -4.73 8.64 -3.58
CA ALA A 288 -4.72 10.10 -3.60
C ALA A 288 -4.33 10.65 -4.98
N TYR A 289 -3.32 10.07 -5.62
CA TYR A 289 -2.90 10.48 -6.98
C TYR A 289 -3.93 10.11 -8.04
N ALA A 290 -4.68 9.03 -7.87
CA ALA A 290 -5.76 8.63 -8.77
C ALA A 290 -6.83 9.73 -8.92
N ALA A 291 -7.05 10.57 -7.90
CA ALA A 291 -8.01 11.67 -7.99
C ALA A 291 -7.66 12.70 -9.09
N PHE A 292 -6.37 12.92 -9.38
CA PHE A 292 -5.97 13.79 -10.51
C PHE A 292 -6.34 13.17 -11.86
N ALA A 293 -6.14 11.85 -12.02
CA ALA A 293 -6.52 11.13 -13.23
C ALA A 293 -8.05 11.01 -13.38
N ASN A 294 -8.77 10.95 -12.25
CA ASN A 294 -10.22 10.80 -12.17
C ASN A 294 -10.96 12.15 -12.13
N LYS A 295 -10.46 13.15 -12.83
CA LYS A 295 -11.11 14.46 -12.97
C LYS A 295 -11.50 15.10 -11.63
N GLY A 296 -10.70 14.88 -10.60
CA GLY A 296 -10.89 15.45 -9.28
C GLY A 296 -11.82 14.66 -8.35
N VAL A 297 -12.18 13.44 -8.71
CA VAL A 297 -12.97 12.54 -7.87
C VAL A 297 -12.05 11.52 -7.20
N TYR A 298 -12.08 11.50 -5.89
CA TYR A 298 -11.38 10.50 -5.07
C TYR A 298 -12.30 9.33 -4.77
N ASN A 299 -11.76 8.12 -4.87
CA ASN A 299 -12.40 6.87 -4.46
C ASN A 299 -11.58 6.23 -3.34
N ASP A 300 -12.23 5.74 -2.29
CA ASP A 300 -11.54 5.01 -1.23
C ASP A 300 -10.95 3.70 -1.78
N PRO A 301 -9.66 3.39 -1.53
CA PRO A 301 -9.05 2.15 -2.00
C PRO A 301 -9.64 0.95 -1.26
N HIS A 302 -9.91 -0.14 -2.00
CA HIS A 302 -10.47 -1.37 -1.45
C HIS A 302 -9.99 -2.60 -2.23
N PHE A 303 -9.94 -3.75 -1.54
CA PHE A 303 -9.53 -5.04 -2.10
C PHE A 303 -10.70 -5.97 -2.38
N ILE A 304 -11.86 -5.73 -1.76
CA ILE A 304 -13.01 -6.63 -1.76
C ILE A 304 -14.21 -5.95 -2.43
N ARG A 305 -14.76 -6.63 -3.44
CA ARG A 305 -16.02 -6.23 -4.08
C ARG A 305 -17.23 -6.77 -3.33
N ARG A 306 -17.18 -8.04 -2.87
CA ARG A 306 -18.31 -8.72 -2.26
C ARG A 306 -17.87 -9.91 -1.41
N ILE A 307 -18.60 -10.16 -0.33
CA ILE A 307 -18.48 -11.38 0.50
C ILE A 307 -19.84 -12.06 0.54
N VAL A 308 -19.89 -13.36 0.28
CA VAL A 308 -21.07 -14.21 0.45
C VAL A 308 -20.76 -15.38 1.39
N ASP A 309 -21.77 -15.85 2.13
CA ASP A 309 -21.63 -17.01 3.00
C ASP A 309 -21.62 -18.34 2.22
N CYS A 310 -21.51 -19.45 2.95
CA CYS A 310 -21.51 -20.80 2.37
C CYS A 310 -22.85 -21.17 1.70
N LYS A 311 -23.95 -20.48 2.04
CA LYS A 311 -25.29 -20.67 1.45
C LYS A 311 -25.53 -19.75 0.26
N GLY A 312 -24.63 -18.81 -0.02
CA GLY A 312 -24.73 -17.82 -1.09
C GLY A 312 -25.44 -16.53 -0.69
N ALA A 313 -25.77 -16.33 0.59
CA ALA A 313 -26.30 -15.07 1.07
C ALA A 313 -25.21 -13.99 1.08
N GLU A 314 -25.55 -12.79 0.59
CA GLU A 314 -24.64 -11.66 0.57
C GLU A 314 -24.46 -11.10 1.98
N ILE A 315 -23.22 -11.06 2.44
CA ILE A 315 -22.80 -10.47 3.73
C ILE A 315 -22.36 -9.01 3.52
N TYR A 316 -21.63 -8.77 2.44
CA TYR A 316 -21.09 -7.47 2.10
C TYR A 316 -21.04 -7.29 0.59
N SER A 317 -21.37 -6.10 0.14
CA SER A 317 -21.16 -5.63 -1.22
C SER A 317 -20.62 -4.20 -1.17
N TYR A 318 -19.50 -3.97 -1.85
CA TYR A 318 -18.87 -2.64 -1.88
C TYR A 318 -19.85 -1.61 -2.45
N GLN A 319 -20.00 -0.51 -1.74
CA GLN A 319 -20.77 0.64 -2.20
C GLN A 319 -19.75 1.77 -2.51
N PRO A 320 -19.73 2.29 -3.75
CA PRO A 320 -18.81 3.35 -4.11
C PRO A 320 -18.95 4.57 -3.19
N ASN A 321 -17.87 4.94 -2.53
CA ASN A 321 -17.77 6.15 -1.73
C ASN A 321 -16.92 7.19 -2.48
N SER A 322 -17.46 7.66 -3.60
CA SER A 322 -16.79 8.63 -4.46
C SER A 322 -17.09 10.04 -3.97
N ARG A 323 -16.06 10.87 -3.85
CA ARG A 323 -16.23 12.27 -3.50
C ARG A 323 -15.41 13.19 -4.40
N ARG A 324 -16.02 14.28 -4.84
CA ARG A 324 -15.28 15.32 -5.56
C ARG A 324 -14.45 16.11 -4.57
N VAL A 325 -13.15 16.10 -4.77
CA VAL A 325 -12.16 16.74 -3.87
C VAL A 325 -11.51 17.96 -4.53
N MET A 326 -11.61 18.06 -5.86
CA MET A 326 -11.15 19.22 -6.63
C MET A 326 -11.93 19.34 -7.92
N SER A 327 -11.83 20.49 -8.57
CA SER A 327 -12.40 20.75 -9.90
C SER A 327 -11.68 19.94 -10.98
N GLU A 328 -12.36 19.67 -12.11
CA GLU A 328 -11.74 19.02 -13.27
C GLU A 328 -10.58 19.86 -13.83
N GLN A 329 -10.70 21.18 -13.74
CA GLN A 329 -9.66 22.12 -14.16
C GLN A 329 -8.39 21.94 -13.33
N THR A 330 -8.50 21.89 -12.01
CA THR A 330 -7.38 21.64 -11.12
C THR A 330 -6.72 20.29 -11.38
N ALA A 331 -7.52 19.25 -11.53
CA ALA A 331 -7.03 17.91 -11.84
C ALA A 331 -6.26 17.89 -13.18
N TRP A 332 -6.79 18.55 -14.20
CA TRP A 332 -6.13 18.67 -15.52
C TRP A 332 -4.83 19.48 -15.43
N LEU A 333 -4.84 20.64 -14.77
CA LEU A 333 -3.66 21.50 -14.61
C LEU A 333 -2.56 20.77 -13.85
N MET A 334 -2.91 20.06 -12.77
CA MET A 334 -1.96 19.24 -12.02
C MET A 334 -1.37 18.13 -12.89
N THR A 335 -2.20 17.38 -13.60
CA THR A 335 -1.76 16.33 -14.54
C THR A 335 -0.78 16.90 -15.58
N SER A 336 -1.08 18.08 -16.13
CA SER A 336 -0.18 18.78 -17.06
C SER A 336 1.18 19.14 -16.42
N MET A 337 1.20 19.58 -15.18
CA MET A 337 2.46 19.86 -14.45
C MET A 337 3.22 18.58 -14.13
N LEU A 338 2.54 17.54 -13.67
CA LEU A 338 3.13 16.23 -13.39
C LEU A 338 3.71 15.57 -14.66
N ARG A 339 3.12 15.85 -15.83
CA ARG A 339 3.71 15.44 -17.11
C ARG A 339 5.09 16.07 -17.31
N THR A 340 5.26 17.36 -16.96
CA THR A 340 6.54 18.05 -17.08
C THR A 340 7.63 17.43 -16.18
N VAL A 341 7.25 16.91 -14.99
CA VAL A 341 8.18 16.19 -14.10
C VAL A 341 8.77 14.96 -14.78
N VAL A 342 7.93 14.19 -15.50
CA VAL A 342 8.33 12.94 -16.15
C VAL A 342 9.06 13.20 -17.48
N THR A 343 8.70 14.26 -18.21
CA THR A 343 9.32 14.53 -19.52
C THR A 343 10.65 15.26 -19.44
N SER A 344 10.85 16.12 -18.44
CA SER A 344 12.03 16.99 -18.37
C SER A 344 12.48 17.37 -16.95
N GLY A 345 11.89 16.74 -15.91
CA GLY A 345 12.17 17.04 -14.52
C GLY A 345 12.80 15.86 -13.77
N THR A 346 12.54 15.82 -12.46
CA THR A 346 13.11 14.83 -11.54
C THR A 346 12.62 13.40 -11.80
N GLY A 347 11.54 13.21 -12.55
CA GLY A 347 10.86 11.93 -12.77
C GLY A 347 11.13 11.28 -14.13
N THR A 348 12.15 11.67 -14.87
CA THR A 348 12.41 11.18 -16.24
C THR A 348 12.60 9.68 -16.36
N ARG A 349 13.08 9.03 -15.30
CA ARG A 349 13.21 7.56 -15.24
C ARG A 349 11.86 6.83 -15.17
N GLY A 350 10.79 7.52 -14.79
CA GLY A 350 9.43 6.98 -14.77
C GLY A 350 8.70 7.09 -16.10
N GLN A 351 9.34 7.62 -17.15
CA GLN A 351 8.74 7.73 -18.48
C GLN A 351 8.65 6.36 -19.15
N VAL A 352 7.45 6.02 -19.65
CA VAL A 352 7.22 4.82 -20.45
C VAL A 352 7.09 5.24 -21.91
N PRO A 353 7.94 4.74 -22.82
CA PRO A 353 7.86 5.07 -24.24
C PRO A 353 6.49 4.76 -24.83
N GLY A 354 5.92 5.70 -25.56
CA GLY A 354 4.60 5.54 -26.20
C GLY A 354 3.40 5.67 -25.25
N VAL A 355 3.62 5.82 -23.94
CA VAL A 355 2.54 5.97 -22.95
C VAL A 355 2.56 7.38 -22.36
N PHE A 356 1.37 7.98 -22.23
CA PHE A 356 1.21 9.25 -21.50
C PHE A 356 1.37 8.98 -19.98
N THR A 357 2.61 9.07 -19.51
CA THR A 357 2.94 8.85 -18.10
C THR A 357 3.09 10.20 -17.40
N VAL A 358 2.55 10.34 -16.21
CA VAL A 358 2.71 11.48 -15.32
C VAL A 358 3.13 11.02 -13.95
N GLY A 359 3.81 11.86 -13.17
CA GLY A 359 4.19 11.44 -11.82
C GLY A 359 5.03 12.46 -11.09
N LYS A 360 5.31 12.13 -9.83
CA LYS A 360 6.13 12.93 -8.93
C LYS A 360 7.06 12.03 -8.14
N THR A 361 8.31 12.44 -8.05
CA THR A 361 9.31 11.84 -7.16
C THR A 361 9.18 12.38 -5.76
N GLY A 362 9.49 11.55 -4.76
CA GLY A 362 9.67 11.93 -3.37
C GLY A 362 10.97 11.37 -2.84
N THR A 363 11.68 12.15 -2.04
CA THR A 363 12.87 11.72 -1.32
C THR A 363 12.79 12.33 0.06
N THR A 364 13.04 11.53 1.09
CA THR A 364 13.08 12.00 2.46
C THR A 364 14.50 12.39 2.87
N ASP A 365 14.62 13.07 4.00
CA ASP A 365 15.90 13.42 4.59
C ASP A 365 16.73 12.15 4.81
N ASP A 366 18.05 12.28 4.71
CA ASP A 366 19.01 11.17 4.80
C ASP A 366 18.78 10.05 3.77
N TYR A 367 17.99 10.30 2.71
CA TYR A 367 17.66 9.32 1.64
C TYR A 367 17.06 8.02 2.18
N ARG A 368 16.31 8.06 3.29
CA ARG A 368 15.72 6.88 3.91
C ARG A 368 14.61 6.27 3.07
N ASP A 369 13.82 7.12 2.42
CA ASP A 369 12.72 6.69 1.55
C ASP A 369 12.79 7.37 0.19
N SER A 370 12.52 6.62 -0.85
CA SER A 370 12.43 7.09 -2.23
C SER A 370 11.08 6.68 -2.82
N TRP A 371 10.34 7.66 -3.32
CA TRP A 371 9.00 7.50 -3.84
C TRP A 371 8.91 7.89 -5.30
N PHE A 372 8.08 7.18 -6.03
CA PHE A 372 7.51 7.62 -7.29
C PHE A 372 6.00 7.33 -7.27
N CYS A 373 5.20 8.38 -7.34
CA CYS A 373 3.75 8.30 -7.45
C CYS A 373 3.34 8.82 -8.82
N GLY A 374 2.68 8.00 -9.61
CA GLY A 374 2.31 8.36 -10.97
C GLY A 374 1.08 7.62 -11.46
N PHE A 375 0.60 8.02 -12.63
CA PHE A 375 -0.53 7.38 -13.29
C PHE A 375 -0.44 7.51 -14.81
N THR A 376 -1.23 6.70 -15.49
CA THR A 376 -1.49 6.73 -16.93
C THR A 376 -2.98 7.00 -17.15
N PRO A 377 -3.41 7.44 -18.35
CA PRO A 377 -4.83 7.67 -18.63
C PRO A 377 -5.71 6.42 -18.63
N THR A 378 -5.09 5.24 -18.73
CA THR A 378 -5.74 3.92 -18.78
C THR A 378 -4.96 2.95 -17.94
#